data_8b3fea3d065ce71c12569179649a4655
#
_entry.id   8b3fea3d065ce71c12569179649a4655
#
_cell.length_a   1.000
_cell.length_b   1.000
_cell.length_c   1.000
_cell.angle_alpha   90.00
_cell.angle_beta   90.00
_cell.angle_gamma   90.00
#
_symmetry.space_group_name_H-M   'P 1'
#
loop_
_entity.id
_entity.type
_entity.pdbx_description
1 polymer ?
#
loop_
_entity_poly.entity_id
_entity_poly.type
_entity_poly.pdbx_seq_one_letter_code
_entity_poly.pdbx_strand_id
1 'polypeptide(L)'
;MRELLYLVHRIPYPPNKGDKIRSYHLLEHLAQHHRVHLGTFIDDEGDWKYIEKVRSLCGETCFINLHPGMARVGSLSGLLCGKPLTLPYYWNSRLQAWVNHVLGTRPVENILIFSSGMAQYVSRVRHIRRIIDFVDIDSDKWMQYSTSAGWPMNWIYRRESRLLLGYEKEIARAFDSATFVSETEANLFHQLLPEAAAKVTHFNNGVDANYFSPQNSYPNPYPEGKRILVFTGAMDYRANVDAVVWFARSVFPAIRAKLPKVEFYIVGARPSDAVAALAAFPGIRVTGFVSDVRPYLAHASLVVAPLRIARGIQNKVLEAMAMEKIVIASPSAAEGIRARREEELVVALDEQDFAHRVISFLQNGAHPGICRAARVRVLEDYSWKNGLGRIDRLLSQPQAV
;
A
#
# COMPACT_ATOMS: atom_id res chain seq x y z
N MET A 1 30.53 0.65 -7.11
CA MET A 1 29.08 0.54 -6.81
C MET A 1 28.40 1.41 -7.86
N ARG A 2 27.42 0.88 -8.60
CA ARG A 2 26.69 1.65 -9.62
C ARG A 2 25.85 2.74 -8.97
N GLU A 3 25.72 3.89 -9.61
CA GLU A 3 24.95 5.00 -9.06
C GLU A 3 23.53 5.02 -9.63
N LEU A 4 22.54 5.26 -8.78
CA LEU A 4 21.11 5.22 -9.11
C LEU A 4 20.41 6.46 -8.54
N LEU A 5 19.62 7.16 -9.37
CA LEU A 5 18.72 8.21 -8.91
C LEU A 5 17.34 7.59 -8.58
N TYR A 6 16.87 7.80 -7.35
CA TYR A 6 15.56 7.34 -6.87
C TYR A 6 14.70 8.54 -6.49
N LEU A 7 13.57 8.74 -7.17
CA LEU A 7 12.62 9.82 -6.88
C LEU A 7 11.32 9.25 -6.33
N VAL A 8 10.97 9.67 -5.13
CA VAL A 8 9.80 9.17 -4.39
C VAL A 8 8.92 10.34 -3.98
N HIS A 9 7.60 10.23 -4.17
CA HIS A 9 6.66 11.30 -3.87
C HIS A 9 6.48 11.58 -2.37
N ARG A 10 6.96 10.68 -1.50
CA ARG A 10 6.90 10.81 -0.03
C ARG A 10 8.07 10.09 0.61
N ILE A 11 8.61 10.65 1.70
CA ILE A 11 9.72 10.02 2.45
C ILE A 11 9.41 8.55 2.76
N PRO A 12 10.32 7.60 2.41
CA PRO A 12 10.02 6.17 2.52
C PRO A 12 9.84 5.66 3.95
N TYR A 13 10.50 6.29 4.92
CA TYR A 13 10.50 5.84 6.33
C TYR A 13 9.64 6.77 7.21
N PRO A 14 8.92 6.25 8.24
CA PRO A 14 8.78 4.85 8.62
C PRO A 14 7.82 4.08 7.68
N PRO A 15 8.01 2.76 7.50
CA PRO A 15 7.17 1.95 6.64
C PRO A 15 5.82 1.60 7.30
N ASN A 16 4.99 2.61 7.54
CA ASN A 16 3.71 2.52 8.26
C ASN A 16 2.48 2.80 7.40
N LYS A 17 2.67 3.06 6.10
CA LYS A 17 1.62 3.22 5.08
C LYS A 17 2.02 2.41 3.85
N GLY A 18 1.06 1.95 3.05
CA GLY A 18 1.32 1.06 1.92
C GLY A 18 2.36 1.57 0.93
N ASP A 19 2.30 2.84 0.56
CA ASP A 19 3.26 3.52 -0.31
C ASP A 19 4.66 3.62 0.33
N LYS A 20 4.75 3.93 1.63
CA LYS A 20 6.01 3.98 2.37
C LYS A 20 6.62 2.60 2.57
N ILE A 21 5.81 1.56 2.82
CA ILE A 21 6.29 0.18 2.95
C ILE A 21 7.02 -0.22 1.67
N ARG A 22 6.37 -0.05 0.52
CA ARG A 22 6.95 -0.42 -0.77
C ARG A 22 8.20 0.39 -1.11
N SER A 23 8.13 1.71 -1.00
CA SER A 23 9.25 2.59 -1.32
C SER A 23 10.43 2.42 -0.37
N TYR A 24 10.21 2.09 0.90
CA TYR A 24 11.27 1.81 1.86
C TYR A 24 12.01 0.50 1.57
N HIS A 25 11.28 -0.59 1.33
CA HIS A 25 11.91 -1.86 0.98
C HIS A 25 12.65 -1.80 -0.35
N LEU A 26 12.14 -1.02 -1.32
CA LEU A 26 12.90 -0.70 -2.53
C LEU A 26 14.20 0.04 -2.20
N LEU A 27 14.15 1.10 -1.39
CA LEU A 27 15.34 1.85 -1.00
C LEU A 27 16.36 0.96 -0.27
N GLU A 28 15.91 0.20 0.72
CA GLU A 28 16.76 -0.69 1.51
C GLU A 28 17.44 -1.76 0.65
N HIS A 29 16.70 -2.35 -0.27
CA HIS A 29 17.26 -3.33 -1.23
C HIS A 29 18.25 -2.70 -2.20
N LEU A 30 17.88 -1.58 -2.81
CA LEU A 30 18.75 -0.87 -3.75
C LEU A 30 20.04 -0.39 -3.12
N ALA A 31 20.00 0.07 -1.87
CA ALA A 31 21.16 0.55 -1.12
C ALA A 31 22.20 -0.56 -0.82
N GLN A 32 21.83 -1.83 -0.90
CA GLN A 32 22.77 -2.96 -0.76
C GLN A 32 23.68 -3.12 -1.99
N HIS A 33 23.20 -2.72 -3.17
CA HIS A 33 23.89 -2.98 -4.44
C HIS A 33 24.24 -1.70 -5.22
N HIS A 34 23.58 -0.58 -4.91
CA HIS A 34 23.73 0.70 -5.58
C HIS A 34 24.03 1.83 -4.60
N ARG A 35 24.74 2.85 -5.07
CA ARG A 35 24.78 4.14 -4.38
C ARG A 35 23.54 4.94 -4.79
N VAL A 36 22.54 4.95 -3.93
CA VAL A 36 21.23 5.56 -4.20
C VAL A 36 21.27 7.06 -3.89
N HIS A 37 20.91 7.90 -4.86
CA HIS A 37 20.64 9.33 -4.65
C HIS A 37 19.13 9.53 -4.56
N LEU A 38 18.64 10.00 -3.41
CA LEU A 38 17.21 10.06 -3.10
C LEU A 38 16.67 11.48 -3.13
N GLY A 39 15.69 11.74 -4.01
CA GLY A 39 14.86 12.95 -3.99
C GLY A 39 13.44 12.65 -3.53
N THR A 40 12.94 13.36 -2.51
CA THR A 40 11.63 13.04 -1.92
C THR A 40 10.96 14.24 -1.26
N PHE A 41 9.64 14.15 -1.08
CA PHE A 41 8.87 15.10 -0.30
C PHE A 41 8.60 14.59 1.11
N ILE A 42 8.40 15.53 2.05
CA ILE A 42 7.93 15.29 3.41
C ILE A 42 6.62 16.05 3.57
N ASP A 43 5.51 15.32 3.69
CA ASP A 43 4.14 15.84 3.78
C ASP A 43 3.54 15.71 5.19
N ASP A 44 4.28 15.11 6.13
CA ASP A 44 3.93 14.98 7.54
C ASP A 44 5.09 15.54 8.38
N GLU A 45 4.82 16.54 9.21
CA GLU A 45 5.85 17.17 10.06
C GLU A 45 6.52 16.18 11.01
N GLY A 46 5.79 15.16 11.45
CA GLY A 46 6.34 14.10 12.30
C GLY A 46 7.40 13.24 11.62
N ASP A 47 7.51 13.27 10.29
CA ASP A 47 8.47 12.48 9.54
C ASP A 47 9.87 13.12 9.45
N TRP A 48 10.01 14.40 9.75
CA TRP A 48 11.30 15.11 9.74
C TRP A 48 12.35 14.46 10.65
N LYS A 49 11.93 13.87 11.75
CA LYS A 49 12.81 13.15 12.69
C LYS A 49 13.48 11.90 12.10
N TYR A 50 12.99 11.42 10.95
CA TYR A 50 13.50 10.19 10.32
C TYR A 50 14.48 10.45 9.17
N ILE A 51 14.80 11.70 8.86
CA ILE A 51 15.71 12.07 7.77
C ILE A 51 17.06 11.37 7.91
N GLU A 52 17.65 11.36 9.09
CA GLU A 52 18.99 10.78 9.31
C GLU A 52 18.98 9.26 9.07
N LYS A 53 17.89 8.58 9.42
CA LYS A 53 17.73 7.15 9.12
C LYS A 53 17.70 6.89 7.61
N VAL A 54 16.98 7.72 6.84
CA VAL A 54 16.92 7.59 5.38
C VAL A 54 18.24 7.99 4.74
N ARG A 55 18.86 9.08 5.21
CA ARG A 55 20.15 9.57 4.73
C ARG A 55 21.26 8.55 4.88
N SER A 56 21.27 7.77 5.98
CA SER A 56 22.28 6.74 6.21
C SER A 56 22.28 5.60 5.18
N LEU A 57 21.20 5.46 4.39
CA LEU A 57 21.08 4.47 3.32
C LEU A 57 21.46 5.04 1.94
N CYS A 58 21.68 6.36 1.84
CA CYS A 58 21.78 7.05 0.56
C CYS A 58 23.16 7.70 0.36
N GLY A 59 23.46 8.04 -0.90
CA GLY A 59 24.56 8.93 -1.26
C GLY A 59 24.13 10.39 -1.06
N GLU A 60 23.65 11.06 -2.11
CA GLU A 60 23.07 12.40 -1.96
C GLU A 60 21.56 12.32 -1.70
N THR A 61 21.04 13.29 -0.94
CA THR A 61 19.61 13.33 -0.61
C THR A 61 19.04 14.73 -0.75
N CYS A 62 17.82 14.82 -1.23
CA CYS A 62 17.04 16.06 -1.27
C CYS A 62 15.67 15.83 -0.64
N PHE A 63 15.42 16.46 0.51
CA PHE A 63 14.14 16.43 1.22
C PHE A 63 13.44 17.77 1.04
N ILE A 64 12.24 17.76 0.49
CA ILE A 64 11.43 18.95 0.24
C ILE A 64 10.19 18.91 1.13
N ASN A 65 9.96 19.97 1.88
CA ASN A 65 8.71 20.10 2.62
C ASN A 65 7.54 20.29 1.65
N LEU A 66 6.53 19.45 1.76
CA LEU A 66 5.29 19.54 1.01
C LEU A 66 4.15 19.90 1.97
N HIS A 67 3.68 21.14 1.91
CA HIS A 67 2.50 21.55 2.64
C HIS A 67 1.24 21.17 1.84
N PRO A 68 0.47 20.12 2.25
CA PRO A 68 -0.63 19.63 1.44
C PRO A 68 -1.68 20.68 1.07
N GLY A 69 -1.95 21.63 1.96
CA GLY A 69 -2.89 22.72 1.71
C GLY A 69 -2.41 23.65 0.58
N MET A 70 -1.16 24.13 0.68
CA MET A 70 -0.57 25.01 -0.34
C MET A 70 -0.40 24.29 -1.68
N ALA A 71 0.02 23.02 -1.63
CA ALA A 71 0.18 22.20 -2.83
C ALA A 71 -1.17 21.99 -3.57
N ARG A 72 -2.28 21.81 -2.82
CA ARG A 72 -3.63 21.76 -3.42
C ARG A 72 -3.99 23.06 -4.10
N VAL A 73 -3.76 24.20 -3.46
CA VAL A 73 -4.00 25.50 -4.09
C VAL A 73 -3.11 25.70 -5.32
N GLY A 74 -1.83 25.40 -5.22
CA GLY A 74 -0.88 25.47 -6.35
C GLY A 74 -1.28 24.53 -7.51
N SER A 75 -1.87 23.36 -7.20
CA SER A 75 -2.30 22.40 -8.21
C SER A 75 -3.43 22.90 -9.11
N LEU A 76 -4.21 23.90 -8.65
CA LEU A 76 -5.27 24.52 -9.45
C LEU A 76 -4.73 25.18 -10.74
N SER A 77 -3.45 25.53 -10.78
CA SER A 77 -2.80 25.99 -12.03
C SER A 77 -2.91 24.96 -13.15
N GLY A 78 -2.99 23.67 -12.82
CA GLY A 78 -3.25 22.59 -13.79
C GLY A 78 -4.59 22.70 -14.51
N LEU A 79 -5.61 23.35 -13.89
CA LEU A 79 -6.89 23.61 -14.55
C LEU A 79 -6.72 24.59 -15.71
N LEU A 80 -5.91 25.62 -15.54
CA LEU A 80 -5.64 26.65 -16.55
C LEU A 80 -4.72 26.14 -17.67
N CYS A 81 -3.75 25.28 -17.31
CA CYS A 81 -2.74 24.78 -18.26
C CYS A 81 -3.13 23.47 -18.95
N GLY A 82 -4.34 22.94 -18.73
CA GLY A 82 -4.78 21.67 -19.33
C GLY A 82 -4.01 20.44 -18.84
N LYS A 83 -3.27 20.54 -17.72
CA LYS A 83 -2.48 19.45 -17.12
C LYS A 83 -3.24 18.74 -15.99
N PRO A 84 -2.89 17.49 -15.65
CA PRO A 84 -3.36 16.86 -14.42
C PRO A 84 -2.95 17.69 -13.21
N LEU A 85 -3.81 17.77 -12.19
CA LEU A 85 -3.54 18.49 -10.93
C LEU A 85 -2.40 17.84 -10.14
N THR A 86 -2.21 16.55 -10.31
CA THR A 86 -1.12 15.77 -9.69
C THR A 86 0.26 16.32 -10.03
N LEU A 87 0.48 16.83 -11.26
CA LEU A 87 1.79 17.32 -11.67
C LEU A 87 2.21 18.59 -10.93
N PRO A 88 1.46 19.70 -10.95
CA PRO A 88 1.83 20.88 -10.17
C PRO A 88 1.75 20.64 -8.66
N TYR A 89 0.97 19.67 -8.17
CA TYR A 89 0.97 19.28 -6.76
C TYR A 89 2.33 18.80 -6.27
N TYR A 90 3.05 18.00 -7.09
CA TYR A 90 4.39 17.48 -6.79
C TYR A 90 5.51 18.25 -7.49
N TRP A 91 5.24 19.45 -8.04
CA TRP A 91 6.28 20.24 -8.67
C TRP A 91 7.03 21.10 -7.66
N ASN A 92 8.37 21.04 -7.70
CA ASN A 92 9.23 21.90 -6.90
C ASN A 92 10.54 22.22 -7.65
N SER A 93 10.85 23.49 -7.79
CA SER A 93 12.04 23.94 -8.54
C SER A 93 13.37 23.55 -7.88
N ARG A 94 13.42 23.48 -6.55
CA ARG A 94 14.61 23.03 -5.81
C ARG A 94 14.89 21.55 -6.07
N LEU A 95 13.85 20.71 -6.07
CA LEU A 95 14.01 19.31 -6.41
C LEU A 95 14.48 19.13 -7.86
N GLN A 96 13.92 19.90 -8.81
CA GLN A 96 14.38 19.86 -10.20
C GLN A 96 15.86 20.30 -10.33
N ALA A 97 16.26 21.36 -9.65
CA ALA A 97 17.65 21.84 -9.66
C ALA A 97 18.61 20.77 -9.09
N TRP A 98 18.22 20.11 -7.98
CA TRP A 98 18.99 19.03 -7.39
C TRP A 98 19.06 17.79 -8.31
N VAL A 99 17.97 17.39 -8.96
CA VAL A 99 17.98 16.32 -9.96
C VAL A 99 18.96 16.64 -11.09
N ASN A 100 18.90 17.86 -11.63
CA ASN A 100 19.83 18.29 -12.69
C ASN A 100 21.30 18.27 -12.21
N HIS A 101 21.55 18.68 -10.96
CA HIS A 101 22.88 18.64 -10.35
C HIS A 101 23.40 17.21 -10.25
N VAL A 102 22.61 16.29 -9.67
CA VAL A 102 23.01 14.87 -9.55
C VAL A 102 23.29 14.24 -10.91
N LEU A 103 22.41 14.44 -11.89
CA LEU A 103 22.58 13.90 -13.23
C LEU A 103 23.78 14.51 -13.98
N GLY A 104 24.19 15.74 -13.65
CA GLY A 104 25.35 16.42 -14.25
C GLY A 104 26.68 16.14 -13.56
N THR A 105 26.66 15.67 -12.29
CA THR A 105 27.89 15.52 -11.48
C THR A 105 28.19 14.09 -11.07
N ARG A 106 27.20 13.18 -11.17
CA ARG A 106 27.33 11.78 -10.77
C ARG A 106 27.15 10.85 -11.99
N PRO A 107 27.87 9.73 -12.03
CA PRO A 107 27.74 8.74 -13.11
C PRO A 107 26.49 7.86 -12.89
N VAL A 108 25.31 8.49 -12.94
CA VAL A 108 24.03 7.79 -12.74
C VAL A 108 23.76 6.91 -13.95
N GLU A 109 23.65 5.60 -13.71
CA GLU A 109 23.37 4.60 -14.75
C GLU A 109 21.87 4.29 -14.89
N ASN A 110 21.11 4.44 -13.80
CA ASN A 110 19.68 4.12 -13.75
C ASN A 110 18.89 5.18 -12.98
N ILE A 111 17.67 5.41 -13.40
CA ILE A 111 16.69 6.26 -12.72
C ILE A 111 15.47 5.40 -12.39
N LEU A 112 15.15 5.33 -11.12
CA LEU A 112 13.91 4.70 -10.63
C LEU A 112 12.96 5.79 -10.12
N ILE A 113 11.75 5.79 -10.63
CA ILE A 113 10.70 6.72 -10.26
C ILE A 113 9.60 5.97 -9.52
N PHE A 114 9.16 6.49 -8.41
CA PHE A 114 8.05 5.96 -7.62
C PHE A 114 6.86 6.93 -7.67
N SER A 115 5.75 6.48 -8.27
CA SER A 115 4.54 7.24 -8.58
C SER A 115 4.66 8.17 -9.79
N SER A 116 3.57 8.27 -10.54
CA SER A 116 3.44 9.02 -11.80
C SER A 116 3.84 10.50 -11.67
N GLY A 117 3.47 11.14 -10.55
CA GLY A 117 3.76 12.57 -10.32
C GLY A 117 5.24 12.92 -10.29
N MET A 118 6.12 11.96 -9.96
CA MET A 118 7.57 12.17 -9.90
C MET A 118 8.28 12.06 -11.26
N ALA A 119 7.63 11.45 -12.26
CA ALA A 119 8.23 11.26 -13.58
C ALA A 119 8.55 12.58 -14.32
N GLN A 120 7.84 13.67 -13.98
CA GLN A 120 8.04 14.98 -14.59
C GLN A 120 9.46 15.51 -14.45
N TYR A 121 10.19 15.14 -13.39
CA TYR A 121 11.55 15.59 -13.12
C TYR A 121 12.61 15.05 -14.09
N VAL A 122 12.30 13.93 -14.76
CA VAL A 122 13.22 13.23 -15.67
C VAL A 122 12.62 12.96 -17.05
N SER A 123 11.49 13.60 -17.38
CA SER A 123 10.78 13.40 -18.65
C SER A 123 11.64 13.71 -19.89
N ARG A 124 12.62 14.62 -19.77
CA ARG A 124 13.55 15.02 -20.84
C ARG A 124 14.84 14.21 -20.89
N VAL A 125 15.13 13.39 -19.89
CA VAL A 125 16.34 12.56 -19.83
C VAL A 125 16.13 11.34 -20.72
N ARG A 126 16.96 11.14 -21.76
CA ARG A 126 16.81 10.04 -22.72
C ARG A 126 18.00 9.08 -22.75
N HIS A 127 19.14 9.52 -22.25
CA HIS A 127 20.42 8.80 -22.33
C HIS A 127 20.69 7.93 -21.08
N ILE A 128 19.79 7.92 -20.11
CA ILE A 128 19.87 7.10 -18.89
C ILE A 128 18.63 6.24 -18.84
N ARG A 129 18.78 4.95 -18.46
CA ARG A 129 17.67 4.02 -18.30
C ARG A 129 16.70 4.51 -17.23
N ARG A 130 15.41 4.58 -17.57
CA ARG A 130 14.33 5.07 -16.70
C ARG A 130 13.31 3.98 -16.46
N ILE A 131 13.10 3.66 -15.19
CA ILE A 131 12.09 2.70 -14.75
C ILE A 131 11.10 3.46 -13.89
N ILE A 132 9.81 3.21 -14.09
CA ILE A 132 8.77 3.75 -13.22
C ILE A 132 8.04 2.63 -12.49
N ASP A 133 7.88 2.81 -11.19
CA ASP A 133 6.93 2.07 -10.37
C ASP A 133 5.69 2.95 -10.17
N PHE A 134 4.65 2.68 -10.94
CA PHE A 134 3.38 3.38 -10.79
C PHE A 134 2.68 3.03 -9.48
N VAL A 135 2.93 1.83 -8.95
CA VAL A 135 2.24 1.19 -7.84
C VAL A 135 0.84 0.75 -8.26
N ASP A 136 -0.06 1.71 -8.44
CA ASP A 136 -1.44 1.52 -8.91
C ASP A 136 -1.70 2.43 -10.12
N ILE A 137 -2.81 2.23 -10.81
CA ILE A 137 -3.31 3.17 -11.83
C ILE A 137 -4.02 4.31 -11.11
N ASP A 138 -3.29 5.41 -10.83
CA ASP A 138 -3.83 6.54 -10.07
C ASP A 138 -5.02 7.20 -10.78
N SER A 139 -4.99 7.26 -12.11
CA SER A 139 -6.11 7.80 -12.91
C SER A 139 -7.42 7.05 -12.67
N ASP A 140 -7.37 5.75 -12.44
CA ASP A 140 -8.56 4.95 -12.15
C ASP A 140 -9.10 5.19 -10.73
N LYS A 141 -8.23 5.44 -9.74
CA LYS A 141 -8.66 5.89 -8.41
C LYS A 141 -9.48 7.19 -8.48
N TRP A 142 -9.02 8.16 -9.29
CA TRP A 142 -9.76 9.40 -9.50
C TRP A 142 -11.11 9.17 -10.17
N MET A 143 -11.21 8.23 -11.12
CA MET A 143 -12.49 7.85 -11.72
C MET A 143 -13.46 7.31 -10.66
N GLN A 144 -13.00 6.44 -9.77
CA GLN A 144 -13.82 5.91 -8.68
C GLN A 144 -14.29 6.99 -7.71
N TYR A 145 -13.40 7.92 -7.33
CA TYR A 145 -13.82 9.06 -6.49
C TYR A 145 -14.90 9.91 -7.18
N SER A 146 -14.86 10.02 -8.52
CA SER A 146 -15.86 10.79 -9.26
C SER A 146 -17.26 10.20 -9.17
N THR A 147 -17.41 8.88 -9.03
CA THR A 147 -18.71 8.21 -8.95
C THR A 147 -19.42 8.46 -7.62
N SER A 148 -18.66 8.77 -6.57
CA SER A 148 -19.19 8.96 -5.20
C SER A 148 -19.22 10.43 -4.77
N ALA A 149 -18.71 11.36 -5.59
CA ALA A 149 -18.66 12.79 -5.26
C ALA A 149 -19.79 13.56 -5.95
N GLY A 150 -20.30 14.59 -5.26
CA GLY A 150 -21.23 15.56 -5.84
C GLY A 150 -20.53 16.61 -6.70
N TRP A 151 -21.32 17.43 -7.40
CA TRP A 151 -20.82 18.60 -8.13
C TRP A 151 -20.26 19.65 -7.15
N PRO A 152 -19.12 20.33 -7.44
CA PRO A 152 -18.28 20.27 -8.66
C PRO A 152 -17.18 19.20 -8.60
N MET A 153 -17.01 18.49 -7.48
CA MET A 153 -15.87 17.57 -7.28
C MET A 153 -15.89 16.38 -8.26
N ASN A 154 -17.07 15.86 -8.61
CA ASN A 154 -17.18 14.78 -9.58
C ASN A 154 -16.61 15.18 -10.95
N TRP A 155 -16.84 16.42 -11.40
CA TRP A 155 -16.27 16.95 -12.64
C TRP A 155 -14.75 17.09 -12.56
N ILE A 156 -14.23 17.62 -11.44
CA ILE A 156 -12.78 17.75 -11.19
C ILE A 156 -12.11 16.36 -11.23
N TYR A 157 -12.69 15.38 -10.54
CA TYR A 157 -12.13 14.03 -10.47
C TYR A 157 -12.16 13.30 -11.83
N ARG A 158 -13.23 13.45 -12.62
CA ARG A 158 -13.29 12.91 -13.99
C ARG A 158 -12.26 13.55 -14.90
N ARG A 159 -12.10 14.87 -14.81
CA ARG A 159 -11.07 15.59 -15.58
C ARG A 159 -9.69 15.10 -15.19
N GLU A 160 -9.40 15.01 -13.89
CA GLU A 160 -8.12 14.52 -13.39
C GLU A 160 -7.84 13.09 -13.87
N SER A 161 -8.78 12.18 -13.70
CA SER A 161 -8.67 10.80 -14.20
C SER A 161 -8.28 10.75 -15.67
N ARG A 162 -9.00 11.48 -16.53
CA ARG A 162 -8.73 11.47 -17.98
C ARG A 162 -7.35 12.01 -18.33
N LEU A 163 -6.96 13.13 -17.73
CA LEU A 163 -5.67 13.78 -18.04
C LEU A 163 -4.50 12.99 -17.48
N LEU A 164 -4.67 12.45 -16.27
CA LEU A 164 -3.64 11.64 -15.63
C LEU A 164 -3.42 10.32 -16.38
N LEU A 165 -4.50 9.67 -16.87
CA LEU A 165 -4.37 8.48 -17.72
C LEU A 165 -3.59 8.77 -19.00
N GLY A 166 -3.84 9.93 -19.62
CA GLY A 166 -3.05 10.37 -20.78
C GLY A 166 -1.57 10.48 -20.45
N TYR A 167 -1.26 11.08 -19.32
CA TYR A 167 0.12 11.23 -18.83
C TYR A 167 0.77 9.90 -18.43
N GLU A 168 0.06 9.01 -17.74
CA GLU A 168 0.53 7.65 -17.39
C GLU A 168 0.89 6.86 -18.66
N LYS A 169 0.06 6.94 -19.70
CA LYS A 169 0.33 6.32 -20.99
C LYS A 169 1.56 6.92 -21.69
N GLU A 170 1.73 8.24 -21.64
CA GLU A 170 2.90 8.93 -22.19
C GLU A 170 4.19 8.46 -21.51
N ILE A 171 4.18 8.38 -20.17
CA ILE A 171 5.33 7.89 -19.40
C ILE A 171 5.65 6.44 -19.75
N ALA A 172 4.65 5.56 -19.77
CA ALA A 172 4.87 4.14 -20.06
C ALA A 172 5.45 3.92 -21.47
N ARG A 173 5.08 4.75 -22.44
CA ARG A 173 5.72 4.73 -23.79
C ARG A 173 7.15 5.22 -23.76
N ALA A 174 7.40 6.28 -23.00
CA ALA A 174 8.68 7.00 -23.00
C ALA A 174 9.77 6.34 -22.13
N PHE A 175 9.38 5.58 -21.11
CA PHE A 175 10.29 4.92 -20.19
C PHE A 175 10.68 3.51 -20.68
N ASP A 176 11.78 2.99 -20.16
CA ASP A 176 12.31 1.69 -20.56
C ASP A 176 11.47 0.55 -19.94
N SER A 177 10.93 0.74 -18.74
CA SER A 177 10.06 -0.22 -18.07
C SER A 177 9.10 0.48 -17.10
N ALA A 178 7.94 -0.14 -16.90
CA ALA A 178 6.92 0.27 -15.95
C ALA A 178 6.49 -0.91 -15.07
N THR A 179 6.31 -0.67 -13.78
CA THR A 179 5.88 -1.70 -12.84
C THR A 179 4.62 -1.29 -12.08
N PHE A 180 3.83 -2.29 -11.70
CA PHE A 180 2.64 -2.16 -10.89
C PHE A 180 2.71 -3.05 -9.66
N VAL A 181 1.84 -2.80 -8.66
CA VAL A 181 1.83 -3.54 -7.39
C VAL A 181 1.28 -4.95 -7.53
N SER A 182 0.56 -5.26 -8.60
CA SER A 182 -0.07 -6.56 -8.82
C SER A 182 -0.19 -6.91 -10.29
N GLU A 183 -0.35 -8.19 -10.58
CA GLU A 183 -0.65 -8.70 -11.91
C GLU A 183 -1.98 -8.12 -12.45
N THR A 184 -2.96 -7.96 -11.58
CA THR A 184 -4.28 -7.38 -11.93
C THR A 184 -4.15 -5.95 -12.45
N GLU A 185 -3.37 -5.10 -11.75
CA GLU A 185 -3.10 -3.72 -12.19
C GLU A 185 -2.31 -3.68 -13.50
N ALA A 186 -1.29 -4.53 -13.64
CA ALA A 186 -0.51 -4.62 -14.87
C ALA A 186 -1.38 -5.06 -16.06
N ASN A 187 -2.24 -6.06 -15.87
CA ASN A 187 -3.15 -6.55 -16.90
C ASN A 187 -4.20 -5.51 -17.29
N LEU A 188 -4.73 -4.76 -16.32
CA LEU A 188 -5.63 -3.64 -16.62
C LEU A 188 -4.89 -2.57 -17.44
N PHE A 189 -3.65 -2.25 -17.10
CA PHE A 189 -2.87 -1.28 -17.86
C PHE A 189 -2.49 -1.79 -19.26
N HIS A 190 -2.24 -3.11 -19.44
CA HIS A 190 -2.06 -3.72 -20.77
C HIS A 190 -3.28 -3.52 -21.66
N GLN A 191 -4.49 -3.63 -21.10
CA GLN A 191 -5.73 -3.35 -21.86
C GLN A 191 -5.86 -1.88 -22.23
N LEU A 192 -5.41 -0.97 -21.36
CA LEU A 192 -5.44 0.47 -21.59
C LEU A 192 -4.37 0.94 -22.59
N LEU A 193 -3.22 0.24 -22.66
CA LEU A 193 -2.07 0.59 -23.50
C LEU A 193 -1.39 -0.67 -24.07
N PRO A 194 -2.02 -1.37 -25.03
CA PRO A 194 -1.50 -2.64 -25.57
C PRO A 194 -0.10 -2.53 -26.20
N GLU A 195 0.21 -1.40 -26.84
CA GLU A 195 1.50 -1.18 -27.51
C GLU A 195 2.69 -1.07 -26.54
N ALA A 196 2.47 -0.81 -25.26
CA ALA A 196 3.52 -0.79 -24.24
C ALA A 196 3.57 -2.07 -23.39
N ALA A 197 2.78 -3.09 -23.70
CA ALA A 197 2.66 -4.30 -22.89
C ALA A 197 4.02 -4.98 -22.61
N ALA A 198 4.94 -4.99 -23.58
CA ALA A 198 6.26 -5.58 -23.42
C ALA A 198 7.15 -4.87 -22.37
N LYS A 199 6.85 -3.60 -22.05
CA LYS A 199 7.58 -2.79 -21.05
C LYS A 199 6.92 -2.82 -19.67
N VAL A 200 5.67 -3.30 -19.60
CA VAL A 200 4.85 -3.27 -18.38
C VAL A 200 4.93 -4.63 -17.68
N THR A 201 5.24 -4.60 -16.41
CA THR A 201 5.27 -5.79 -15.56
C THR A 201 4.74 -5.46 -14.18
N HIS A 202 4.80 -6.41 -13.26
CA HIS A 202 4.42 -6.19 -11.86
C HIS A 202 5.42 -6.84 -10.92
N PHE A 203 5.48 -6.36 -9.70
CA PHE A 203 5.99 -7.11 -8.55
C PHE A 203 5.13 -6.78 -7.33
N ASN A 204 4.77 -7.82 -6.61
CA ASN A 204 3.86 -7.70 -5.48
C ASN A 204 4.54 -6.98 -4.30
N ASN A 205 3.74 -6.31 -3.49
CA ASN A 205 4.20 -5.95 -2.16
C ASN A 205 4.54 -7.22 -1.40
N GLY A 206 5.66 -7.16 -0.68
CA GLY A 206 6.05 -8.21 0.23
C GLY A 206 5.55 -7.96 1.64
N VAL A 207 5.66 -9.00 2.46
CA VAL A 207 5.57 -8.91 3.91
C VAL A 207 6.92 -9.24 4.50
N ASP A 208 7.33 -8.49 5.50
CA ASP A 208 8.48 -8.87 6.33
C ASP A 208 8.04 -10.02 7.25
N ALA A 209 8.20 -11.25 6.76
CA ALA A 209 7.82 -12.45 7.47
C ALA A 209 8.75 -12.79 8.66
N ASN A 210 9.88 -12.10 8.81
CA ASN A 210 10.72 -12.15 9.99
C ASN A 210 10.16 -11.23 11.08
N TYR A 211 9.70 -10.06 10.69
CA TYR A 211 9.00 -9.11 11.57
C TYR A 211 7.64 -9.68 11.98
N PHE A 212 6.81 -10.11 11.04
CA PHE A 212 5.54 -10.80 11.28
C PHE A 212 5.76 -12.31 11.42
N SER A 213 6.31 -12.73 12.54
CA SER A 213 6.65 -14.13 12.80
C SER A 213 5.94 -14.68 14.03
N PRO A 214 5.26 -15.83 13.92
CA PRO A 214 4.65 -16.50 15.07
C PRO A 214 5.68 -17.10 16.04
N GLN A 215 6.97 -17.16 15.64
CA GLN A 215 8.05 -17.69 16.45
C GLN A 215 8.52 -16.72 17.54
N ASN A 216 8.20 -15.42 17.39
CA ASN A 216 8.53 -14.41 18.36
C ASN A 216 7.52 -14.43 19.52
N SER A 217 8.01 -14.14 20.74
CA SER A 217 7.13 -13.97 21.90
C SER A 217 6.54 -12.57 21.91
N TYR A 218 5.25 -12.47 22.15
CA TYR A 218 4.52 -11.20 22.25
C TYR A 218 3.70 -11.15 23.53
N PRO A 219 3.66 -10.01 24.25
CA PRO A 219 2.77 -9.84 25.39
C PRO A 219 1.31 -9.92 24.92
N ASN A 220 0.46 -10.59 25.68
CA ASN A 220 -0.97 -10.67 25.35
C ASN A 220 -1.66 -9.34 25.72
N PRO A 221 -2.22 -8.59 24.73
CA PRO A 221 -2.91 -7.33 24.99
C PRO A 221 -4.39 -7.51 25.40
N TYR A 222 -4.89 -8.74 25.42
CA TYR A 222 -6.31 -9.04 25.57
C TYR A 222 -6.67 -9.53 26.96
N PRO A 223 -7.90 -9.30 27.41
CA PRO A 223 -8.40 -9.89 28.66
C PRO A 223 -8.46 -11.42 28.57
N GLU A 224 -8.19 -12.08 29.69
CA GLU A 224 -8.28 -13.53 29.79
C GLU A 224 -9.70 -14.06 29.53
N GLY A 225 -9.79 -15.27 28.97
CA GLY A 225 -11.03 -15.97 28.72
C GLY A 225 -11.92 -15.39 27.63
N LYS A 226 -11.43 -14.42 26.86
CA LYS A 226 -12.11 -13.84 25.67
C LYS A 226 -11.66 -14.51 24.38
N ARG A 227 -12.56 -14.54 23.40
CA ARG A 227 -12.26 -14.88 22.01
C ARG A 227 -12.20 -13.60 21.19
N ILE A 228 -11.12 -13.38 20.50
CA ILE A 228 -10.82 -12.08 19.92
C ILE A 228 -10.88 -12.15 18.38
N LEU A 229 -11.71 -11.31 17.81
CA LEU A 229 -11.66 -10.93 16.40
C LEU A 229 -10.85 -9.64 16.28
N VAL A 230 -9.93 -9.57 15.34
CA VAL A 230 -9.14 -8.36 15.12
C VAL A 230 -9.22 -7.88 13.67
N PHE A 231 -9.30 -6.57 13.51
CA PHE A 231 -9.06 -5.86 12.25
C PHE A 231 -7.96 -4.83 12.47
N THR A 232 -6.98 -4.77 11.56
CA THR A 232 -5.86 -3.82 11.62
C THR A 232 -5.89 -2.84 10.47
N GLY A 233 -5.50 -1.57 10.69
CA GLY A 233 -5.35 -0.57 9.63
C GLY A 233 -5.47 0.87 10.11
N ALA A 234 -5.21 1.83 9.22
CA ALA A 234 -5.44 3.25 9.48
C ALA A 234 -6.96 3.54 9.48
N MET A 235 -7.48 4.10 10.56
CA MET A 235 -8.93 4.25 10.79
C MET A 235 -9.49 5.59 10.27
N ASP A 236 -8.67 6.36 9.55
CA ASP A 236 -9.05 7.50 8.71
C ASP A 236 -9.16 7.13 7.22
N TYR A 237 -8.71 5.94 6.82
CA TYR A 237 -8.81 5.47 5.45
C TYR A 237 -10.22 4.93 5.14
N ARG A 238 -10.89 5.54 4.16
CA ARG A 238 -12.31 5.30 3.84
C ARG A 238 -12.69 3.82 3.75
N ALA A 239 -11.88 3.01 3.08
CA ALA A 239 -12.18 1.58 2.92
C ALA A 239 -12.14 0.82 4.25
N ASN A 240 -11.23 1.19 5.17
CA ASN A 240 -11.16 0.60 6.50
C ASN A 240 -12.34 1.05 7.37
N VAL A 241 -12.68 2.34 7.31
CA VAL A 241 -13.85 2.89 8.02
C VAL A 241 -15.12 2.17 7.59
N ASP A 242 -15.36 2.06 6.28
CA ASP A 242 -16.51 1.35 5.72
C ASP A 242 -16.55 -0.12 6.20
N ALA A 243 -15.44 -0.82 6.13
CA ALA A 243 -15.32 -2.22 6.51
C ALA A 243 -15.68 -2.47 7.99
N VAL A 244 -15.06 -1.70 8.91
CA VAL A 244 -15.27 -1.92 10.35
C VAL A 244 -16.66 -1.47 10.80
N VAL A 245 -17.20 -0.40 10.21
CA VAL A 245 -18.57 0.07 10.51
C VAL A 245 -19.61 -0.95 10.04
N TRP A 246 -19.46 -1.44 8.81
CA TRP A 246 -20.32 -2.49 8.28
C TRP A 246 -20.24 -3.77 9.12
N PHE A 247 -19.03 -4.27 9.39
CA PHE A 247 -18.85 -5.48 10.18
C PHE A 247 -19.46 -5.35 11.59
N ALA A 248 -19.18 -4.22 12.25
CA ALA A 248 -19.68 -3.96 13.60
C ALA A 248 -21.23 -3.89 13.69
N ARG A 249 -21.88 -3.34 12.66
CA ARG A 249 -23.33 -3.13 12.67
C ARG A 249 -24.13 -4.29 12.08
N SER A 250 -23.60 -4.92 11.02
CA SER A 250 -24.35 -5.93 10.26
C SER A 250 -23.94 -7.36 10.60
N VAL A 251 -22.66 -7.61 10.92
CA VAL A 251 -22.15 -8.98 11.10
C VAL A 251 -21.96 -9.33 12.59
N PHE A 252 -21.27 -8.47 13.33
CA PHE A 252 -20.86 -8.74 14.71
C PHE A 252 -22.00 -9.02 15.68
N PRO A 253 -23.19 -8.38 15.60
CA PRO A 253 -24.33 -8.68 16.49
C PRO A 253 -24.76 -10.15 16.43
N ALA A 254 -24.82 -10.75 15.24
CA ALA A 254 -25.17 -12.15 15.07
C ALA A 254 -24.14 -13.11 15.69
N ILE A 255 -22.84 -12.79 15.55
CA ILE A 255 -21.75 -13.53 16.18
C ILE A 255 -21.86 -13.46 17.69
N ARG A 256 -22.03 -12.26 18.25
CA ARG A 256 -22.10 -12.04 19.69
C ARG A 256 -23.33 -12.68 20.35
N ALA A 257 -24.46 -12.71 19.64
CA ALA A 257 -25.67 -13.40 20.11
C ALA A 257 -25.42 -14.90 20.33
N LYS A 258 -24.61 -15.55 19.50
CA LYS A 258 -24.25 -16.97 19.62
C LYS A 258 -23.04 -17.19 20.54
N LEU A 259 -22.13 -16.26 20.61
CA LEU A 259 -20.84 -16.33 21.34
C LEU A 259 -20.64 -15.08 22.20
N PRO A 260 -21.30 -14.95 23.38
CA PRO A 260 -21.25 -13.70 24.20
C PRO A 260 -19.86 -13.27 24.69
N LYS A 261 -18.89 -14.22 24.74
CA LYS A 261 -17.51 -13.94 25.15
C LYS A 261 -16.62 -13.42 24.02
N VAL A 262 -17.15 -13.27 22.78
CA VAL A 262 -16.39 -12.72 21.65
C VAL A 262 -16.29 -11.22 21.76
N GLU A 263 -15.10 -10.69 21.52
CA GLU A 263 -14.83 -9.26 21.41
C GLU A 263 -14.20 -8.94 20.04
N PHE A 264 -14.55 -7.78 19.49
CA PHE A 264 -14.01 -7.27 18.23
C PHE A 264 -13.11 -6.09 18.49
N TYR A 265 -11.84 -6.24 18.17
CA TYR A 265 -10.82 -5.20 18.31
C TYR A 265 -10.53 -4.55 16.96
N ILE A 266 -10.71 -3.23 16.90
CA ILE A 266 -10.40 -2.36 15.78
C ILE A 266 -9.08 -1.67 16.13
N VAL A 267 -7.98 -2.15 15.54
CA VAL A 267 -6.61 -1.76 15.91
C VAL A 267 -6.03 -0.85 14.85
N GLY A 268 -5.74 0.40 15.22
CA GLY A 268 -5.08 1.33 14.32
C GLY A 268 -5.29 2.81 14.60
N ALA A 269 -4.41 3.61 14.01
CA ALA A 269 -4.33 5.05 14.26
C ALA A 269 -5.50 5.85 13.65
N ARG A 270 -5.71 7.03 14.21
CA ARG A 270 -6.60 8.08 13.69
C ARG A 270 -8.03 7.60 13.43
N PRO A 271 -8.73 7.06 14.45
CA PRO A 271 -10.13 6.66 14.28
C PRO A 271 -10.98 7.89 13.91
N SER A 272 -11.72 7.76 12.80
CA SER A 272 -12.77 8.73 12.47
C SER A 272 -13.90 8.67 13.50
N ASP A 273 -14.73 9.71 13.58
CA ASP A 273 -15.86 9.77 14.52
C ASP A 273 -16.78 8.54 14.37
N ALA A 274 -17.00 8.09 13.14
CA ALA A 274 -17.81 6.90 12.86
C ALA A 274 -17.19 5.62 13.45
N VAL A 275 -15.87 5.49 13.45
CA VAL A 275 -15.15 4.35 14.05
C VAL A 275 -15.10 4.50 15.57
N ALA A 276 -14.81 5.69 16.08
CA ALA A 276 -14.76 5.96 17.52
C ALA A 276 -16.11 5.65 18.21
N ALA A 277 -17.23 6.00 17.56
CA ALA A 277 -18.57 5.71 18.05
C ALA A 277 -18.86 4.21 18.21
N LEU A 278 -18.13 3.32 17.50
CA LEU A 278 -18.30 1.86 17.63
C LEU A 278 -17.90 1.34 19.01
N ALA A 279 -17.06 2.05 19.76
CA ALA A 279 -16.67 1.68 21.12
C ALA A 279 -17.86 1.66 22.10
N ALA A 280 -18.98 2.31 21.77
CA ALA A 280 -20.22 2.27 22.55
C ALA A 280 -20.98 0.92 22.38
N PHE A 281 -20.67 0.14 21.35
CA PHE A 281 -21.30 -1.16 21.13
C PHE A 281 -20.69 -2.23 22.04
N PRO A 282 -21.52 -3.06 22.70
CA PRO A 282 -21.02 -4.09 23.60
C PRO A 282 -20.07 -5.07 22.89
N GLY A 283 -18.86 -5.26 23.44
CA GLY A 283 -17.85 -6.18 22.91
C GLY A 283 -17.02 -5.63 21.76
N ILE A 284 -17.13 -4.34 21.43
CA ILE A 284 -16.26 -3.68 20.46
C ILE A 284 -15.24 -2.81 21.19
N ARG A 285 -13.98 -2.88 20.76
CA ARG A 285 -12.87 -2.10 21.28
C ARG A 285 -12.14 -1.38 20.14
N VAL A 286 -11.99 -0.07 20.26
CA VAL A 286 -11.22 0.77 19.35
C VAL A 286 -9.96 1.22 20.07
N THR A 287 -8.78 0.76 19.59
CA THR A 287 -7.52 0.99 20.34
C THR A 287 -6.92 2.37 20.06
N GLY A 288 -7.21 2.96 18.91
CA GLY A 288 -6.40 4.06 18.42
C GLY A 288 -5.01 3.59 17.99
N PHE A 289 -4.04 4.51 18.02
CA PHE A 289 -2.65 4.20 17.68
C PHE A 289 -2.05 3.18 18.65
N VAL A 290 -1.39 2.18 18.09
CA VAL A 290 -0.55 1.23 18.83
C VAL A 290 0.86 1.26 18.25
N SER A 291 1.87 1.14 19.10
CA SER A 291 3.28 1.13 18.65
C SER A 291 3.64 -0.14 17.88
N ASP A 292 2.96 -1.24 18.18
CA ASP A 292 3.17 -2.55 17.55
C ASP A 292 1.83 -3.29 17.41
N VAL A 293 1.52 -3.72 16.19
CA VAL A 293 0.29 -4.48 15.88
C VAL A 293 0.46 -5.99 16.09
N ARG A 294 1.71 -6.48 16.14
CA ARG A 294 2.03 -7.91 16.21
C ARG A 294 1.46 -8.60 17.47
N PRO A 295 1.52 -8.02 18.67
CA PRO A 295 0.87 -8.59 19.85
C PRO A 295 -0.64 -8.83 19.62
N TYR A 296 -1.30 -7.89 18.97
CA TYR A 296 -2.74 -8.01 18.65
C TYR A 296 -3.00 -9.13 17.65
N LEU A 297 -2.19 -9.26 16.61
CA LEU A 297 -2.31 -10.37 15.66
C LEU A 297 -1.96 -11.70 16.34
N ALA A 298 -0.85 -11.77 17.10
CA ALA A 298 -0.36 -12.99 17.71
C ALA A 298 -1.39 -13.66 18.63
N HIS A 299 -2.12 -12.87 19.41
CA HIS A 299 -3.10 -13.37 20.38
C HIS A 299 -4.56 -13.31 19.90
N ALA A 300 -4.81 -12.88 18.67
CA ALA A 300 -6.14 -12.96 18.08
C ALA A 300 -6.58 -14.40 17.85
N SER A 301 -7.86 -14.68 18.08
CA SER A 301 -8.49 -15.95 17.72
C SER A 301 -8.67 -16.05 16.21
N LEU A 302 -9.12 -14.96 15.58
CA LEU A 302 -9.30 -14.83 14.12
C LEU A 302 -9.00 -13.39 13.71
N VAL A 303 -8.52 -13.22 12.48
CA VAL A 303 -8.41 -11.92 11.81
C VAL A 303 -9.54 -11.78 10.81
N VAL A 304 -10.20 -10.63 10.79
CA VAL A 304 -11.29 -10.36 9.85
C VAL A 304 -10.87 -9.23 8.90
N ALA A 305 -11.12 -9.42 7.60
CA ALA A 305 -10.86 -8.41 6.57
C ALA A 305 -12.13 -8.16 5.73
N PRO A 306 -13.17 -7.51 6.30
CA PRO A 306 -14.48 -7.36 5.70
C PRO A 306 -14.54 -6.15 4.75
N LEU A 307 -13.53 -5.95 3.90
CA LEU A 307 -13.43 -4.82 3.00
C LEU A 307 -14.44 -4.96 1.85
N ARG A 308 -15.39 -4.05 1.73
CA ARG A 308 -16.33 -3.98 0.61
C ARG A 308 -15.77 -3.17 -0.56
N ILE A 309 -14.83 -2.29 -0.24
CA ILE A 309 -14.10 -1.47 -1.19
C ILE A 309 -12.62 -1.79 -0.98
N ALA A 310 -12.02 -2.52 -1.91
CA ALA A 310 -10.59 -2.82 -1.88
C ALA A 310 -10.06 -2.92 -3.30
N ARG A 311 -8.80 -2.55 -3.49
CA ARG A 311 -8.03 -2.82 -4.70
C ARG A 311 -6.63 -3.27 -4.32
N GLY A 312 -6.04 -4.04 -5.21
CA GLY A 312 -4.70 -4.55 -5.03
C GLY A 312 -4.54 -5.45 -3.80
N ILE A 313 -3.32 -5.69 -3.44
CA ILE A 313 -2.96 -6.58 -2.34
C ILE A 313 -3.21 -5.90 -1.00
N GLN A 314 -3.94 -6.59 -0.14
CA GLN A 314 -4.24 -6.13 1.21
C GLN A 314 -3.16 -6.58 2.20
N ASN A 315 -2.20 -5.71 2.52
CA ASN A 315 -1.07 -6.04 3.41
C ASN A 315 -1.52 -6.63 4.75
N LYS A 316 -2.60 -6.11 5.34
CA LYS A 316 -3.17 -6.63 6.61
C LYS A 316 -3.55 -8.12 6.55
N VAL A 317 -4.00 -8.59 5.38
CA VAL A 317 -4.31 -10.00 5.16
C VAL A 317 -3.02 -10.82 5.12
N LEU A 318 -2.03 -10.35 4.37
CA LEU A 318 -0.72 -11.00 4.28
C LEU A 318 0.03 -11.00 5.63
N GLU A 319 -0.02 -9.90 6.38
CA GLU A 319 0.56 -9.79 7.73
C GLU A 319 -0.05 -10.81 8.69
N ALA A 320 -1.38 -10.96 8.66
CA ALA A 320 -2.08 -11.94 9.48
C ALA A 320 -1.76 -13.38 9.05
N MET A 321 -1.71 -13.66 7.73
CA MET A 321 -1.29 -14.95 7.19
C MET A 321 0.15 -15.28 7.58
N ALA A 322 1.07 -14.30 7.54
CA ALA A 322 2.45 -14.45 7.98
C ALA A 322 2.56 -14.81 9.47
N MET A 323 1.64 -14.30 10.30
CA MET A 323 1.53 -14.61 11.73
C MET A 323 0.79 -15.93 12.02
N GLU A 324 0.57 -16.77 11.00
CA GLU A 324 -0.20 -18.03 11.11
C GLU A 324 -1.59 -17.83 11.70
N LYS A 325 -2.29 -16.76 11.29
CA LYS A 325 -3.68 -16.52 11.71
C LYS A 325 -4.65 -16.94 10.61
N ILE A 326 -5.78 -17.49 11.04
CA ILE A 326 -6.93 -17.67 10.14
C ILE A 326 -7.44 -16.27 9.80
N VAL A 327 -7.51 -15.98 8.53
CA VAL A 327 -8.10 -14.75 8.01
C VAL A 327 -9.43 -15.07 7.33
N ILE A 328 -10.49 -14.40 7.78
CA ILE A 328 -11.78 -14.41 7.08
C ILE A 328 -11.89 -13.09 6.35
N ALA A 329 -11.87 -13.14 5.03
CA ALA A 329 -11.84 -11.99 4.15
C ALA A 329 -13.10 -11.90 3.29
N SER A 330 -13.50 -10.71 2.92
CA SER A 330 -14.48 -10.51 1.84
C SER A 330 -13.86 -10.84 0.47
N PRO A 331 -14.67 -11.06 -0.59
CA PRO A 331 -14.16 -11.25 -1.94
C PRO A 331 -13.21 -10.13 -2.39
N SER A 332 -13.56 -8.86 -2.13
CA SER A 332 -12.73 -7.71 -2.47
C SER A 332 -11.39 -7.69 -1.72
N ALA A 333 -11.37 -8.11 -0.45
CA ALA A 333 -10.13 -8.20 0.33
C ALA A 333 -9.20 -9.33 -0.14
N ALA A 334 -9.76 -10.38 -0.71
CA ALA A 334 -9.05 -11.56 -1.20
C ALA A 334 -8.63 -11.46 -2.68
N GLU A 335 -9.20 -10.54 -3.46
CA GLU A 335 -9.05 -10.47 -4.93
C GLU A 335 -7.60 -10.36 -5.38
N GLY A 336 -6.79 -9.55 -4.71
CA GLY A 336 -5.37 -9.35 -5.06
C GLY A 336 -4.42 -10.43 -4.50
N ILE A 337 -4.93 -11.44 -3.81
CA ILE A 337 -4.11 -12.41 -3.07
C ILE A 337 -4.20 -13.78 -3.74
N ARG A 338 -3.04 -14.28 -4.18
CA ARG A 338 -2.87 -15.65 -4.72
C ARG A 338 -2.84 -16.64 -3.55
N ALA A 339 -4.03 -16.96 -3.04
CA ALA A 339 -4.19 -17.94 -1.99
C ALA A 339 -5.30 -18.93 -2.36
N ARG A 340 -5.13 -20.20 -1.99
CA ARG A 340 -6.16 -21.22 -2.18
C ARG A 340 -7.28 -20.97 -1.15
N ARG A 341 -8.48 -20.73 -1.68
CA ARG A 341 -9.64 -20.51 -0.83
C ARG A 341 -9.90 -21.75 0.02
N GLU A 342 -10.32 -21.54 1.26
CA GLU A 342 -10.64 -22.56 2.29
C GLU A 342 -9.41 -23.38 2.77
N GLU A 343 -8.26 -23.28 2.12
CA GLU A 343 -7.02 -23.96 2.51
C GLU A 343 -5.95 -23.00 3.08
N GLU A 344 -5.88 -21.77 2.56
CA GLU A 344 -4.88 -20.75 2.92
C GLU A 344 -5.55 -19.45 3.36
N LEU A 345 -6.75 -19.16 2.82
CA LEU A 345 -7.54 -17.97 3.11
C LEU A 345 -9.03 -18.32 3.04
N VAL A 346 -9.78 -17.94 4.06
CA VAL A 346 -11.23 -18.15 4.10
C VAL A 346 -11.94 -16.95 3.50
N VAL A 347 -12.86 -17.17 2.55
CA VAL A 347 -13.60 -16.09 1.89
C VAL A 347 -15.08 -16.16 2.25
N ALA A 348 -15.58 -15.08 2.86
CA ALA A 348 -16.99 -14.92 3.20
C ALA A 348 -17.68 -14.00 2.19
N LEU A 349 -18.82 -14.43 1.64
CA LEU A 349 -19.48 -13.79 0.50
C LEU A 349 -20.41 -12.63 0.93
N ASP A 350 -21.10 -12.79 2.05
CA ASP A 350 -22.08 -11.84 2.57
C ASP A 350 -22.09 -11.79 4.11
N GLU A 351 -23.02 -11.04 4.69
CA GLU A 351 -23.16 -10.86 6.13
C GLU A 351 -23.40 -12.16 6.88
N GLN A 352 -24.29 -13.00 6.34
CA GLN A 352 -24.69 -14.25 6.97
C GLN A 352 -23.56 -15.29 6.89
N ASP A 353 -22.92 -15.41 5.72
CA ASP A 353 -21.78 -16.30 5.53
C ASP A 353 -20.59 -15.86 6.41
N PHE A 354 -20.34 -14.53 6.52
CA PHE A 354 -19.29 -14.01 7.39
C PHE A 354 -19.54 -14.39 8.87
N ALA A 355 -20.76 -14.16 9.36
CA ALA A 355 -21.12 -14.52 10.73
C ALA A 355 -21.03 -16.03 10.95
N HIS A 356 -21.53 -16.83 10.01
CA HIS A 356 -21.50 -18.30 10.08
C HIS A 356 -20.06 -18.82 10.14
N ARG A 357 -19.17 -18.36 9.26
CA ARG A 357 -17.77 -18.77 9.24
C ARG A 357 -17.03 -18.40 10.51
N VAL A 358 -17.19 -17.16 11.01
CA VAL A 358 -16.59 -16.74 12.27
C VAL A 358 -17.05 -17.65 13.43
N ILE A 359 -18.35 -17.92 13.54
CA ILE A 359 -18.90 -18.77 14.59
C ILE A 359 -18.33 -20.19 14.46
N SER A 360 -18.35 -20.77 13.25
CA SER A 360 -17.85 -22.12 12.98
C SER A 360 -16.37 -22.26 13.38
N PHE A 361 -15.51 -21.37 12.94
CA PHE A 361 -14.08 -21.42 13.27
C PHE A 361 -13.81 -21.22 14.76
N LEU A 362 -14.58 -20.36 15.44
CA LEU A 362 -14.44 -20.18 16.88
C LEU A 362 -14.95 -21.37 17.69
N GLN A 363 -15.93 -22.11 17.21
CA GLN A 363 -16.48 -23.28 17.90
C GLN A 363 -15.66 -24.56 17.67
N ASN A 364 -15.15 -24.76 16.46
CA ASN A 364 -14.45 -25.99 16.08
C ASN A 364 -12.98 -26.03 16.54
N GLY A 365 -12.48 -24.96 17.15
CA GLY A 365 -11.14 -24.91 17.74
C GLY A 365 -10.02 -24.58 16.76
N ALA A 366 -8.82 -25.07 17.01
CA ALA A 366 -7.63 -24.74 16.24
C ALA A 366 -7.61 -25.44 14.86
N HIS A 367 -7.26 -24.68 13.84
CA HIS A 367 -7.09 -25.17 12.46
C HIS A 367 -5.62 -24.99 12.00
N PRO A 368 -4.66 -25.74 12.57
CA PRO A 368 -3.23 -25.51 12.32
C PRO A 368 -2.83 -25.75 10.86
N GLY A 369 -3.60 -26.52 10.13
CA GLY A 369 -3.38 -26.77 8.69
C GLY A 369 -3.50 -25.49 7.87
N ILE A 370 -4.62 -24.77 8.00
CA ILE A 370 -4.88 -23.51 7.29
C ILE A 370 -3.85 -22.46 7.70
N CYS A 371 -3.56 -22.33 8.99
CA CYS A 371 -2.62 -21.35 9.52
C CYS A 371 -1.22 -21.50 8.90
N ARG A 372 -0.70 -22.74 8.89
CA ARG A 372 0.61 -23.03 8.29
C ARG A 372 0.61 -22.86 6.76
N ALA A 373 -0.42 -23.33 6.08
CA ALA A 373 -0.55 -23.18 4.63
C ALA A 373 -0.60 -21.69 4.24
N ALA A 374 -1.32 -20.86 4.99
CA ALA A 374 -1.36 -19.42 4.82
C ALA A 374 0.04 -18.79 4.90
N ARG A 375 0.83 -19.14 5.95
CA ARG A 375 2.19 -18.63 6.11
C ARG A 375 3.11 -19.11 4.98
N VAL A 376 3.06 -20.39 4.60
CA VAL A 376 3.86 -20.95 3.49
C VAL A 376 3.58 -20.14 2.21
N ARG A 377 2.33 -19.88 1.90
CA ARG A 377 1.93 -19.04 0.75
C ARG A 377 2.57 -17.65 0.79
N VAL A 378 2.59 -17.01 1.96
CA VAL A 378 3.22 -15.68 2.10
C VAL A 378 4.73 -15.76 1.89
N LEU A 379 5.40 -16.77 2.44
CA LEU A 379 6.85 -16.93 2.28
C LEU A 379 7.24 -17.19 0.81
N GLU A 380 6.43 -17.95 0.07
CA GLU A 380 6.68 -18.29 -1.32
C GLU A 380 6.41 -17.12 -2.27
N ASP A 381 5.23 -16.48 -2.17
CA ASP A 381 4.75 -15.54 -3.18
C ASP A 381 4.88 -14.06 -2.77
N TYR A 382 4.99 -13.77 -1.46
CA TYR A 382 4.92 -12.40 -0.93
C TYR A 382 6.13 -12.03 -0.08
N SER A 383 7.28 -12.68 -0.25
CA SER A 383 8.52 -12.19 0.33
C SER A 383 9.07 -11.02 -0.48
N TRP A 384 9.55 -9.98 0.21
CA TRP A 384 10.21 -8.86 -0.48
C TRP A 384 11.35 -9.30 -1.37
N LYS A 385 12.12 -10.32 -0.97
CA LYS A 385 13.24 -10.83 -1.75
C LYS A 385 12.82 -11.28 -3.16
N ASN A 386 11.70 -11.96 -3.27
CA ASN A 386 11.19 -12.45 -4.56
C ASN A 386 10.68 -11.32 -5.46
N GLY A 387 9.97 -10.35 -4.87
CA GLY A 387 9.46 -9.18 -5.59
C GLY A 387 10.59 -8.28 -6.09
N LEU A 388 11.54 -7.95 -5.22
CA LEU A 388 12.63 -7.02 -5.51
C LEU A 388 13.65 -7.58 -6.52
N GLY A 389 13.84 -8.89 -6.60
CA GLY A 389 14.65 -9.51 -7.65
C GLY A 389 14.15 -9.25 -9.09
N ARG A 390 12.89 -8.82 -9.27
CA ARG A 390 12.41 -8.33 -10.58
C ARG A 390 12.96 -6.95 -10.90
N ILE A 391 13.07 -6.07 -9.91
CA ILE A 391 13.66 -4.74 -10.08
C ILE A 391 15.13 -4.85 -10.47
N ASP A 392 15.89 -5.75 -9.84
CA ASP A 392 17.30 -5.98 -10.21
C ASP A 392 17.43 -6.40 -11.67
N ARG A 393 16.55 -7.27 -12.14
CA ARG A 393 16.55 -7.68 -13.56
C ARG A 393 16.23 -6.51 -14.48
N LEU A 394 15.27 -5.66 -14.12
CA LEU A 394 14.93 -4.47 -14.90
C LEU A 394 16.09 -3.45 -14.92
N LEU A 395 16.81 -3.26 -13.81
CA LEU A 395 17.96 -2.37 -13.72
C LEU A 395 19.19 -2.90 -14.49
N SER A 396 19.30 -4.22 -14.64
CA SER A 396 20.44 -4.89 -15.31
C SER A 396 20.27 -5.04 -16.82
N GLN A 397 19.06 -4.84 -17.37
CA GLN A 397 18.82 -4.93 -18.81
C GLN A 397 19.51 -3.77 -19.55
N PRO A 398 20.04 -3.99 -20.76
CA PRO A 398 20.53 -2.88 -21.58
C PRO A 398 19.38 -1.92 -21.91
N GLN A 399 19.72 -0.63 -22.10
CA GLN A 399 18.75 0.35 -22.57
C GLN A 399 18.23 -0.08 -23.95
N ALA A 400 16.91 -0.04 -24.14
CA ALA A 400 16.33 -0.28 -25.46
C ALA A 400 16.79 0.86 -26.39
N VAL A 401 17.48 0.52 -27.48
CA VAL A 401 17.97 1.45 -28.50
C VAL A 401 16.82 2.08 -29.27
#